data_75248853d2fcb83e2a229cee39c78747
#
_entry.id   75248853d2fcb83e2a229cee39c78747
#
_cell.length_a   1.000
_cell.length_b   1.000
_cell.length_c   1.000
_cell.angle_alpha   90.00
_cell.angle_beta   90.00
_cell.angle_gamma   90.00
#
_symmetry.space_group_name_H-M   'P 1'
#
loop_
_entity.id
_entity.type
_entity.pdbx_description
1 polymer ?
#
loop_
_entity_poly.entity_id
_entity_poly.type
_entity_poly.pdbx_seq_one_letter_code
_entity_poly.pdbx_strand_id
1 'polypeptide(L)'
;MGTTLIWISGASSGIGRGLAQTVPWDDARIIDISRSGAEGLEHVAADLMTAEGWDAAAASFHRELDDFDGERAVFVHCSGTLTPIGFAGEVDHDAYGRQVLLNSASPQILGDAFVAAARDLDVDGHLVMITSGAATSVYEGWSAYGPGKAAVDHWVRTVGAERERRGSRLRVISVAPGTVATAMQAEIRDTPERDFPNVGKFIDLHESGDLVAPEDAARGIWSLLDRDLDNGAVVDLRDLG
;
A
#
# COMPACT_ATOMS: atom_id res chain seq x y z
N MET A 1 11.07 -16.80 21.39
CA MET A 1 10.10 -15.74 21.00
C MET A 1 10.27 -15.55 19.52
N GLY A 2 9.25 -15.66 18.73
CA GLY A 2 9.33 -15.55 17.29
C GLY A 2 9.65 -14.13 16.86
N THR A 3 10.40 -13.99 15.76
CA THR A 3 10.72 -12.69 15.18
C THR A 3 9.70 -12.36 14.09
N THR A 4 9.14 -11.15 14.13
CA THR A 4 8.29 -10.63 13.07
C THR A 4 9.11 -9.72 12.16
N LEU A 5 9.13 -10.02 10.86
CA LEU A 5 9.83 -9.23 9.85
C LEU A 5 8.81 -8.47 8.98
N ILE A 6 8.97 -7.15 8.89
CA ILE A 6 8.00 -6.28 8.23
C ILE A 6 8.71 -5.37 7.23
N TRP A 7 8.23 -5.33 6.00
CA TRP A 7 8.55 -4.28 5.03
C TRP A 7 7.35 -3.35 4.87
N ILE A 8 7.61 -2.04 4.88
CA ILE A 8 6.62 -1.02 4.59
C ILE A 8 7.16 -0.11 3.50
N SER A 9 6.50 -0.06 2.33
CA SER A 9 6.88 0.94 1.35
C SER A 9 6.31 2.30 1.73
N GLY A 10 7.18 3.32 1.86
CA GLY A 10 6.77 4.68 2.22
C GLY A 10 6.48 4.88 3.71
N ALA A 11 7.28 4.27 4.60
CA ALA A 11 7.14 4.43 6.05
C ALA A 11 7.46 5.83 6.58
N SER A 12 8.00 6.73 5.77
CA SER A 12 8.40 8.09 6.18
C SER A 12 7.23 9.06 6.41
N SER A 13 6.03 8.76 5.92
CA SER A 13 4.89 9.68 6.01
C SER A 13 3.52 8.98 5.97
N GLY A 14 2.47 9.73 6.30
CA GLY A 14 1.08 9.29 6.14
C GLY A 14 0.78 7.94 6.79
N ILE A 15 0.06 7.09 6.07
CA ILE A 15 -0.35 5.77 6.55
C ILE A 15 0.87 4.87 6.80
N GLY A 16 1.91 4.92 5.94
CA GLY A 16 3.13 4.13 6.12
C GLY A 16 3.84 4.44 7.43
N ARG A 17 3.93 5.73 7.81
CA ARG A 17 4.45 6.14 9.12
C ARG A 17 3.55 5.65 10.26
N GLY A 18 2.24 5.80 10.12
CA GLY A 18 1.28 5.27 11.09
C GLY A 18 1.45 3.77 11.31
N LEU A 19 1.63 2.99 10.23
CA LEU A 19 1.90 1.55 10.29
C LEU A 19 3.18 1.26 11.09
N ALA A 20 4.28 1.94 10.80
CA ALA A 20 5.55 1.74 11.51
C ALA A 20 5.45 2.08 13.01
N GLN A 21 4.65 3.10 13.37
CA GLN A 21 4.47 3.55 14.76
C GLN A 21 3.48 2.70 15.58
N THR A 22 2.64 1.91 14.91
CA THR A 22 1.55 1.16 15.57
C THR A 22 1.66 -0.34 15.39
N VAL A 23 2.84 -0.85 15.03
CA VAL A 23 3.10 -2.29 14.92
C VAL A 23 2.73 -2.97 16.23
N PRO A 24 1.89 -4.04 16.18
CA PRO A 24 1.39 -4.67 17.41
C PRO A 24 2.33 -5.72 18.02
N TRP A 25 3.49 -6.00 17.38
CA TRP A 25 4.45 -7.00 17.84
C TRP A 25 5.72 -6.33 18.39
N ASP A 26 6.04 -6.58 19.66
CA ASP A 26 7.18 -5.97 20.36
C ASP A 26 8.55 -6.40 19.79
N ASP A 27 8.60 -7.55 19.12
CA ASP A 27 9.82 -8.13 18.51
C ASP A 27 9.94 -7.86 17.01
N ALA A 28 9.13 -6.93 16.47
CA ALA A 28 9.12 -6.63 15.05
C ALA A 28 10.38 -5.88 14.59
N ARG A 29 10.99 -6.39 13.54
CA ARG A 29 12.01 -5.71 12.75
C ARG A 29 11.36 -5.08 11.53
N ILE A 30 11.50 -3.76 11.37
CA ILE A 30 10.82 -2.99 10.32
C ILE A 30 11.84 -2.46 9.33
N ILE A 31 11.59 -2.70 8.04
CA ILE A 31 12.41 -2.24 6.91
C ILE A 31 11.55 -1.27 6.07
N ASP A 32 11.96 -0.01 6.00
CA ASP A 32 11.36 0.97 5.11
C ASP A 32 11.90 0.83 3.68
N ILE A 33 11.01 0.73 2.71
CA ILE A 33 11.35 0.79 1.28
C ILE A 33 10.91 2.16 0.76
N SER A 34 11.85 3.06 0.59
CA SER A 34 11.56 4.43 0.12
C SER A 34 12.80 5.11 -0.45
N ARG A 35 12.63 6.32 -0.99
CA ARG A 35 13.74 7.12 -1.53
C ARG A 35 14.66 7.69 -0.44
N SER A 36 14.10 8.10 0.69
CA SER A 36 14.81 8.92 1.67
C SER A 36 14.96 8.29 3.06
N GLY A 37 14.31 7.17 3.31
CA GLY A 37 14.29 6.50 4.60
C GLY A 37 13.31 7.13 5.62
N ALA A 38 12.93 6.33 6.60
CA ALA A 38 12.19 6.76 7.79
C ALA A 38 13.11 6.70 9.00
N GLU A 39 13.03 7.71 9.87
CA GLU A 39 13.90 7.82 11.05
C GLU A 39 13.75 6.60 11.97
N GLY A 40 14.88 6.02 12.37
CA GLY A 40 14.92 4.89 13.30
C GLY A 40 14.59 3.52 12.70
N LEU A 41 14.30 3.43 11.40
CA LEU A 41 14.04 2.17 10.71
C LEU A 41 15.23 1.73 9.86
N GLU A 42 15.33 0.43 9.62
CA GLU A 42 16.19 -0.10 8.56
C GLU A 42 15.66 0.40 7.20
N HIS A 43 16.56 0.63 6.25
CA HIS A 43 16.19 1.30 5.01
C HIS A 43 16.73 0.60 3.77
N VAL A 44 15.84 0.39 2.82
CA VAL A 44 16.15 0.04 1.45
C VAL A 44 15.89 1.26 0.58
N ALA A 45 16.95 1.89 0.09
CA ALA A 45 16.85 3.05 -0.80
C ALA A 45 16.32 2.60 -2.17
N ALA A 46 15.08 2.99 -2.49
CA ALA A 46 14.41 2.56 -3.70
C ALA A 46 13.46 3.65 -4.23
N ASP A 47 13.63 4.05 -5.48
CA ASP A 47 12.60 4.78 -6.22
C ASP A 47 11.67 3.79 -6.91
N LEU A 48 10.48 3.64 -6.36
CA LEU A 48 9.49 2.67 -6.84
C LEU A 48 8.81 3.06 -8.18
N MET A 49 9.30 4.11 -8.84
CA MET A 49 8.96 4.46 -10.22
C MET A 49 9.98 3.91 -11.23
N THR A 50 11.01 3.15 -10.78
CA THR A 50 12.10 2.65 -11.61
C THR A 50 12.32 1.15 -11.42
N ALA A 51 12.88 0.49 -12.44
CA ALA A 51 13.24 -0.92 -12.38
C ALA A 51 14.32 -1.17 -11.32
N GLU A 52 15.31 -0.28 -11.21
CA GLU A 52 16.39 -0.38 -10.23
C GLU A 52 15.85 -0.34 -8.80
N GLY A 53 14.81 0.49 -8.54
CA GLY A 53 14.16 0.54 -7.24
C GLY A 53 13.37 -0.74 -6.94
N TRP A 54 12.73 -1.32 -7.93
CA TRP A 54 12.05 -2.62 -7.78
C TRP A 54 13.03 -3.75 -7.52
N ASP A 55 14.16 -3.78 -8.23
CA ASP A 55 15.23 -4.77 -8.04
C ASP A 55 15.84 -4.66 -6.64
N ALA A 56 16.07 -3.45 -6.14
CA ALA A 56 16.58 -3.22 -4.78
C ALA A 56 15.62 -3.76 -3.70
N ALA A 57 14.32 -3.54 -3.86
CA ALA A 57 13.30 -4.06 -2.95
C ALA A 57 13.21 -5.59 -3.03
N ALA A 58 13.18 -6.17 -4.23
CA ALA A 58 13.15 -7.61 -4.46
C ALA A 58 14.39 -8.30 -3.85
N ALA A 59 15.58 -7.72 -4.04
CA ALA A 59 16.81 -8.22 -3.44
C ALA A 59 16.75 -8.21 -1.90
N SER A 60 16.08 -7.20 -1.30
CA SER A 60 15.86 -7.18 0.14
C SER A 60 14.94 -8.31 0.61
N PHE A 61 13.83 -8.57 -0.10
CA PHE A 61 12.94 -9.68 0.23
C PHE A 61 13.70 -11.02 0.22
N HIS A 62 14.43 -11.32 -0.85
CA HIS A 62 15.19 -12.56 -0.96
C HIS A 62 16.26 -12.68 0.13
N ARG A 63 17.04 -11.64 0.36
CA ARG A 63 18.11 -11.66 1.36
C ARG A 63 17.62 -11.91 2.77
N GLU A 64 16.52 -11.27 3.16
CA GLU A 64 16.02 -11.35 4.52
C GLU A 64 15.12 -12.58 4.76
N LEU A 65 14.55 -13.16 3.70
CA LEU A 65 13.73 -14.37 3.79
C LEU A 65 14.52 -15.66 3.51
N ASP A 66 15.73 -15.53 2.97
CA ASP A 66 16.67 -16.66 2.86
C ASP A 66 17.08 -17.09 4.28
N ASP A 67 16.85 -18.34 4.62
CA ASP A 67 17.10 -18.90 5.97
C ASP A 67 16.28 -18.19 7.10
N PHE A 68 15.14 -17.52 6.78
CA PHE A 68 14.31 -16.90 7.81
C PHE A 68 13.62 -17.95 8.68
N ASP A 69 13.94 -17.91 9.97
CA ASP A 69 13.44 -18.85 11.01
C ASP A 69 12.43 -18.18 11.98
N GLY A 70 11.94 -16.96 11.64
CA GLY A 70 10.93 -16.25 12.43
C GLY A 70 9.53 -16.80 12.25
N GLU A 71 8.58 -16.21 12.98
CA GLU A 71 7.17 -16.66 12.99
C GLU A 71 6.33 -15.99 11.90
N ARG A 72 6.66 -14.73 11.55
CA ARG A 72 5.82 -13.91 10.66
C ARG A 72 6.65 -13.07 9.69
N ALA A 73 6.20 -13.01 8.44
CA ALA A 73 6.74 -12.13 7.41
C ALA A 73 5.61 -11.30 6.79
N VAL A 74 5.75 -9.96 6.82
CA VAL A 74 4.72 -9.02 6.34
C VAL A 74 5.32 -8.04 5.35
N PHE A 75 4.67 -7.85 4.21
CA PHE A 75 4.94 -6.72 3.34
C PHE A 75 3.68 -5.87 3.18
N VAL A 76 3.76 -4.57 3.52
CA VAL A 76 2.71 -3.58 3.28
C VAL A 76 3.16 -2.61 2.20
N HIS A 77 2.54 -2.68 1.03
CA HIS A 77 2.77 -1.70 -0.03
C HIS A 77 1.87 -0.48 0.18
N CYS A 78 2.46 0.61 0.70
CA CYS A 78 1.75 1.84 1.08
C CYS A 78 2.11 3.03 0.17
N SER A 79 3.20 2.96 -0.60
CA SER A 79 3.62 4.03 -1.51
C SER A 79 2.57 4.31 -2.59
N GLY A 80 2.36 5.58 -2.89
CA GLY A 80 1.46 6.04 -3.94
C GLY A 80 1.51 7.54 -4.11
N THR A 81 0.95 8.06 -5.21
CA THR A 81 0.84 9.48 -5.51
C THR A 81 -0.45 9.79 -6.24
N LEU A 82 -0.96 11.01 -6.06
CA LEU A 82 -2.08 11.54 -6.83
C LEU A 82 -1.63 12.40 -8.01
N THR A 83 -0.39 12.88 -7.98
CA THR A 83 0.14 13.79 -9.01
C THR A 83 0.51 13.04 -10.30
N PRO A 84 0.02 13.51 -11.49
CA PRO A 84 -0.77 14.71 -11.68
C PRO A 84 -2.26 14.48 -11.43
N ILE A 85 -2.96 15.50 -10.92
CA ILE A 85 -4.42 15.54 -10.84
C ILE A 85 -4.92 16.40 -12.00
N GLY A 86 -5.86 15.88 -12.79
CA GLY A 86 -6.44 16.58 -13.93
C GLY A 86 -6.95 15.64 -15.00
N PHE A 87 -7.58 16.20 -16.03
CA PHE A 87 -8.20 15.41 -17.10
C PHE A 87 -7.19 14.72 -17.99
N ALA A 88 -7.52 13.53 -18.44
CA ALA A 88 -6.68 12.76 -19.36
C ALA A 88 -6.43 13.53 -20.66
N GLY A 89 -5.16 13.65 -21.05
CA GLY A 89 -4.73 14.42 -22.22
C GLY A 89 -4.45 15.90 -21.92
N GLU A 90 -4.73 16.40 -20.71
CA GLU A 90 -4.51 17.80 -20.31
C GLU A 90 -3.40 17.96 -19.26
N VAL A 91 -2.93 16.85 -18.67
CA VAL A 91 -1.86 16.83 -17.68
C VAL A 91 -0.50 16.51 -18.32
N ASP A 92 0.59 16.78 -17.60
CA ASP A 92 1.94 16.41 -18.03
C ASP A 92 2.06 14.90 -18.27
N HIS A 93 2.45 14.51 -19.47
CA HIS A 93 2.50 13.12 -19.91
C HIS A 93 3.51 12.27 -19.12
N ASP A 94 4.67 12.83 -18.81
CA ASP A 94 5.72 12.11 -18.09
C ASP A 94 5.31 11.91 -16.63
N ALA A 95 4.68 12.92 -16.02
CA ALA A 95 4.11 12.79 -14.66
C ALA A 95 3.00 11.74 -14.61
N TYR A 96 2.13 11.70 -15.64
CA TYR A 96 1.10 10.67 -15.78
C TYR A 96 1.72 9.26 -15.85
N GLY A 97 2.76 9.08 -16.66
CA GLY A 97 3.49 7.82 -16.76
C GLY A 97 4.09 7.38 -15.42
N ARG A 98 4.74 8.32 -14.70
CA ARG A 98 5.28 8.05 -13.35
C ARG A 98 4.19 7.66 -12.35
N GLN A 99 3.02 8.30 -12.42
CA GLN A 99 1.88 7.94 -11.56
C GLN A 99 1.40 6.50 -11.83
N VAL A 100 1.30 6.09 -13.09
CA VAL A 100 0.94 4.70 -13.48
C VAL A 100 1.99 3.71 -12.97
N LEU A 101 3.28 4.02 -13.12
CA LEU A 101 4.36 3.17 -12.61
C LEU A 101 4.26 2.96 -11.09
N LEU A 102 4.05 4.03 -10.32
CA LEU A 102 4.00 3.94 -8.86
C LEU A 102 2.71 3.30 -8.34
N ASN A 103 1.54 3.64 -8.91
CA ASN A 103 0.26 3.21 -8.36
C ASN A 103 -0.25 1.88 -8.92
N SER A 104 0.27 1.43 -10.06
CA SER A 104 -0.19 0.20 -10.73
C SER A 104 0.93 -0.83 -10.91
N ALA A 105 2.04 -0.46 -11.55
CA ALA A 105 3.12 -1.40 -11.84
C ALA A 105 3.90 -1.80 -10.58
N SER A 106 4.32 -0.82 -9.78
CA SER A 106 5.12 -1.05 -8.57
C SER A 106 4.48 -2.05 -7.59
N PRO A 107 3.20 -1.90 -7.17
CA PRO A 107 2.60 -2.85 -6.25
C PRO A 107 2.53 -4.28 -6.82
N GLN A 108 2.26 -4.45 -8.11
CA GLN A 108 2.20 -5.75 -8.75
C GLN A 108 3.59 -6.42 -8.83
N ILE A 109 4.61 -5.67 -9.24
CA ILE A 109 5.98 -6.16 -9.38
C ILE A 109 6.57 -6.52 -8.01
N LEU A 110 6.41 -5.64 -7.02
CA LEU A 110 6.91 -5.91 -5.67
C LEU A 110 6.10 -7.00 -4.96
N GLY A 111 4.80 -7.07 -5.24
CA GLY A 111 3.95 -8.15 -4.76
C GLY A 111 4.40 -9.51 -5.29
N ASP A 112 4.67 -9.62 -6.60
CA ASP A 112 5.21 -10.83 -7.22
C ASP A 112 6.57 -11.21 -6.62
N ALA A 113 7.49 -10.24 -6.46
CA ALA A 113 8.80 -10.47 -5.86
C ALA A 113 8.70 -10.98 -4.40
N PHE A 114 7.79 -10.40 -3.60
CA PHE A 114 7.57 -10.86 -2.22
C PHE A 114 6.95 -12.26 -2.19
N VAL A 115 5.96 -12.53 -3.04
CA VAL A 115 5.36 -13.86 -3.19
C VAL A 115 6.42 -14.90 -3.60
N ALA A 116 7.33 -14.55 -4.49
CA ALA A 116 8.41 -15.43 -4.91
C ALA A 116 9.40 -15.74 -3.77
N ALA A 117 9.80 -14.70 -3.01
CA ALA A 117 10.73 -14.83 -1.89
C ALA A 117 10.11 -15.60 -0.71
N ALA A 118 8.81 -15.43 -0.46
CA ALA A 118 8.08 -16.08 0.64
C ALA A 118 7.49 -17.45 0.27
N ARG A 119 7.67 -17.92 -0.97
CA ARG A 119 6.94 -19.07 -1.53
C ARG A 119 7.06 -20.35 -0.74
N ASP A 120 8.26 -20.64 -0.27
CA ASP A 120 8.62 -21.92 0.36
C ASP A 120 8.74 -21.79 1.89
N LEU A 121 8.37 -20.63 2.45
CA LEU A 121 8.40 -20.39 3.89
C LEU A 121 7.18 -21.00 4.58
N ASP A 122 7.43 -21.70 5.69
CA ASP A 122 6.37 -22.22 6.59
C ASP A 122 6.12 -21.24 7.74
N VAL A 123 5.84 -19.96 7.38
CA VAL A 123 5.58 -18.89 8.33
C VAL A 123 4.21 -18.25 8.09
N ASP A 124 3.73 -17.47 9.05
CA ASP A 124 2.53 -16.66 8.87
C ASP A 124 2.85 -15.46 7.95
N GLY A 125 2.58 -15.64 6.66
CA GLY A 125 2.94 -14.68 5.61
C GLY A 125 1.78 -13.74 5.26
N HIS A 126 2.05 -12.42 5.15
CA HIS A 126 1.04 -11.43 4.77
C HIS A 126 1.57 -10.45 3.73
N LEU A 127 0.83 -10.31 2.64
CA LEU A 127 1.01 -9.27 1.65
C LEU A 127 -0.21 -8.35 1.67
N VAL A 128 -0.02 -7.09 2.07
CA VAL A 128 -1.08 -6.10 2.18
C VAL A 128 -0.84 -4.98 1.18
N MET A 129 -1.79 -4.76 0.28
CA MET A 129 -1.76 -3.67 -0.69
C MET A 129 -2.70 -2.55 -0.26
N ILE A 130 -2.20 -1.33 -0.10
CA ILE A 130 -3.07 -0.20 0.19
C ILE A 130 -3.73 0.27 -1.11
N THR A 131 -5.05 0.06 -1.17
CA THR A 131 -5.93 0.50 -2.26
C THR A 131 -6.71 1.76 -1.89
N SER A 132 -7.83 2.00 -2.53
CA SER A 132 -8.67 3.19 -2.33
C SER A 132 -10.09 2.91 -2.78
N GLY A 133 -11.08 3.60 -2.22
CA GLY A 133 -12.42 3.65 -2.77
C GLY A 133 -12.48 4.14 -4.23
N ALA A 134 -11.44 4.82 -4.71
CA ALA A 134 -11.29 5.20 -6.12
C ALA A 134 -11.09 4.01 -7.06
N ALA A 135 -10.79 2.82 -6.55
CA ALA A 135 -10.73 1.59 -7.35
C ALA A 135 -12.09 1.19 -7.94
N THR A 136 -13.17 1.59 -7.28
CA THR A 136 -14.55 1.27 -7.68
C THR A 136 -15.39 2.49 -8.01
N SER A 137 -14.96 3.69 -7.57
CA SER A 137 -15.65 4.95 -7.81
C SER A 137 -14.96 5.74 -8.91
N VAL A 138 -15.76 6.41 -9.75
CA VAL A 138 -15.26 7.28 -10.81
C VAL A 138 -15.10 8.70 -10.28
N TYR A 139 -13.88 9.24 -10.41
CA TYR A 139 -13.55 10.62 -10.12
C TYR A 139 -12.88 11.25 -11.34
N GLU A 140 -13.49 12.28 -11.90
CA GLU A 140 -12.88 13.08 -12.97
C GLU A 140 -11.62 13.75 -12.43
N GLY A 141 -10.55 13.71 -13.22
CA GLY A 141 -9.21 14.16 -12.80
C GLY A 141 -8.32 13.07 -12.19
N TRP A 142 -8.84 11.85 -11.94
CA TRP A 142 -8.09 10.71 -11.40
C TRP A 142 -7.97 9.54 -12.37
N SER A 143 -7.85 9.83 -13.67
CA SER A 143 -7.82 8.80 -14.72
C SER A 143 -6.61 7.84 -14.65
N ALA A 144 -5.53 8.18 -13.96
CA ALA A 144 -4.43 7.25 -13.67
C ALA A 144 -4.56 6.62 -12.27
N TYR A 145 -5.02 7.38 -11.27
CA TYR A 145 -5.08 6.92 -9.89
C TYR A 145 -6.13 5.82 -9.68
N GLY A 146 -7.39 6.09 -10.06
CA GLY A 146 -8.49 5.13 -9.90
C GLY A 146 -8.22 3.80 -10.60
N PRO A 147 -7.92 3.79 -11.92
CA PRO A 147 -7.55 2.57 -12.62
C PRO A 147 -6.31 1.87 -12.05
N GLY A 148 -5.31 2.62 -11.55
CA GLY A 148 -4.16 2.06 -10.87
C GLY A 148 -4.56 1.24 -9.64
N LYS A 149 -5.43 1.79 -8.78
CA LYS A 149 -5.95 1.09 -7.60
C LYS A 149 -6.87 -0.07 -7.95
N ALA A 150 -7.68 0.05 -9.01
CA ALA A 150 -8.50 -1.06 -9.54
C ALA A 150 -7.63 -2.21 -10.06
N ALA A 151 -6.50 -1.92 -10.71
CA ALA A 151 -5.55 -2.93 -11.16
C ALA A 151 -4.93 -3.69 -9.96
N VAL A 152 -4.59 -2.99 -8.88
CA VAL A 152 -4.10 -3.61 -7.63
C VAL A 152 -5.13 -4.56 -7.04
N ASP A 153 -6.39 -4.13 -6.93
CA ASP A 153 -7.47 -4.96 -6.37
C ASP A 153 -7.72 -6.22 -7.21
N HIS A 154 -7.66 -6.08 -8.54
CA HIS A 154 -7.82 -7.24 -9.42
C HIS A 154 -6.64 -8.21 -9.31
N TRP A 155 -5.41 -7.69 -9.24
CA TRP A 155 -4.20 -8.46 -9.04
C TRP A 155 -4.25 -9.25 -7.71
N VAL A 156 -4.65 -8.60 -6.61
CA VAL A 156 -4.81 -9.21 -5.29
C VAL A 156 -5.79 -10.37 -5.32
N ARG A 157 -6.97 -10.20 -5.95
CA ARG A 157 -7.95 -11.29 -6.11
C ARG A 157 -7.38 -12.48 -6.87
N THR A 158 -6.63 -12.20 -7.93
CA THR A 158 -6.01 -13.25 -8.78
C THR A 158 -4.95 -14.02 -7.98
N VAL A 159 -4.02 -13.31 -7.37
CA VAL A 159 -2.92 -13.95 -6.62
C VAL A 159 -3.44 -14.66 -5.36
N GLY A 160 -4.44 -14.09 -4.68
CA GLY A 160 -5.09 -14.77 -3.56
C GLY A 160 -5.66 -16.14 -3.95
N ALA A 161 -6.41 -16.19 -5.05
CA ALA A 161 -6.93 -17.45 -5.58
C ALA A 161 -5.82 -18.46 -5.98
N GLU A 162 -4.69 -17.95 -6.51
CA GLU A 162 -3.53 -18.79 -6.82
C GLU A 162 -2.87 -19.35 -5.54
N ARG A 163 -2.75 -18.52 -4.49
CA ARG A 163 -2.19 -18.97 -3.20
C ARG A 163 -3.07 -19.98 -2.51
N GLU A 164 -4.37 -19.76 -2.51
CA GLU A 164 -5.35 -20.72 -1.99
C GLU A 164 -5.25 -22.08 -2.72
N ARG A 165 -5.22 -22.06 -4.06
CA ARG A 165 -5.04 -23.27 -4.87
C ARG A 165 -3.75 -24.03 -4.58
N ARG A 166 -2.71 -23.33 -4.13
CA ARG A 166 -1.41 -23.91 -3.75
C ARG A 166 -1.35 -24.39 -2.30
N GLY A 167 -2.39 -24.13 -1.49
CA GLY A 167 -2.37 -24.38 -0.05
C GLY A 167 -1.29 -23.56 0.69
N SER A 168 -0.98 -22.36 0.16
CA SER A 168 0.05 -21.48 0.73
C SER A 168 -0.41 -20.84 2.02
N ARG A 169 0.50 -20.67 2.99
CA ARG A 169 0.24 -19.90 4.20
C ARG A 169 0.33 -18.38 3.98
N LEU A 170 0.79 -17.95 2.81
CA LEU A 170 0.83 -16.54 2.45
C LEU A 170 -0.57 -16.02 2.12
N ARG A 171 -1.04 -15.07 2.90
CA ARG A 171 -2.30 -14.34 2.66
C ARG A 171 -2.02 -13.03 1.91
N VAL A 172 -2.82 -12.75 0.90
CA VAL A 172 -2.72 -11.56 0.06
C VAL A 172 -4.04 -10.82 0.13
N ILE A 173 -4.03 -9.57 0.62
CA ILE A 173 -5.22 -8.73 0.71
C ILE A 173 -4.96 -7.33 0.19
N SER A 174 -6.01 -6.61 -0.22
CA SER A 174 -5.96 -5.16 -0.41
C SER A 174 -6.91 -4.44 0.53
N VAL A 175 -6.50 -3.25 0.97
CA VAL A 175 -7.22 -2.48 1.99
C VAL A 175 -7.41 -1.04 1.54
N ALA A 176 -8.67 -0.60 1.46
CA ALA A 176 -9.04 0.81 1.34
C ALA A 176 -9.15 1.40 2.76
N PRO A 177 -8.25 2.32 3.16
CA PRO A 177 -8.17 2.81 4.55
C PRO A 177 -9.20 3.89 4.88
N GLY A 178 -10.07 4.25 3.94
CA GLY A 178 -10.94 5.42 4.05
C GLY A 178 -10.22 6.72 3.69
N THR A 179 -10.76 7.86 4.13
CA THR A 179 -10.17 9.19 3.88
C THR A 179 -9.29 9.57 5.09
N VAL A 180 -7.98 9.45 4.91
CA VAL A 180 -6.99 9.60 5.99
C VAL A 180 -6.34 10.98 5.95
N ALA A 181 -6.14 11.62 7.11
CA ALA A 181 -5.52 12.95 7.27
C ALA A 181 -4.02 12.90 6.93
N THR A 182 -3.68 13.02 5.67
CA THR A 182 -2.32 12.94 5.13
C THR A 182 -1.99 14.14 4.24
N ALA A 183 -0.72 14.29 3.84
CA ALA A 183 -0.32 15.27 2.83
C ALA A 183 -1.05 15.07 1.50
N MET A 184 -1.30 13.81 1.11
CA MET A 184 -2.09 13.48 -0.08
C MET A 184 -3.51 14.08 -0.02
N GLN A 185 -4.15 14.06 1.14
CA GLN A 185 -5.47 14.65 1.34
C GLN A 185 -5.42 16.20 1.26
N ALA A 186 -4.33 16.82 1.76
CA ALA A 186 -4.12 18.25 1.58
C ALA A 186 -3.95 18.62 0.09
N GLU A 187 -3.17 17.84 -0.67
CA GLU A 187 -2.98 18.01 -2.11
C GLU A 187 -4.31 17.96 -2.88
N ILE A 188 -5.23 17.08 -2.50
CA ILE A 188 -6.58 17.04 -3.10
C ILE A 188 -7.29 18.37 -2.89
N ARG A 189 -7.31 18.89 -1.66
CA ARG A 189 -8.04 20.14 -1.32
C ARG A 189 -7.43 21.38 -1.97
N ASP A 190 -6.13 21.36 -2.24
CA ASP A 190 -5.41 22.45 -2.91
C ASP A 190 -5.58 22.41 -4.45
N THR A 191 -6.20 21.35 -4.99
CA THR A 191 -6.42 21.19 -6.43
C THR A 191 -7.60 22.06 -6.89
N PRO A 192 -7.45 22.87 -7.96
CA PRO A 192 -8.57 23.63 -8.52
C PRO A 192 -9.73 22.73 -8.97
N GLU A 193 -10.97 23.19 -8.76
CA GLU A 193 -12.20 22.47 -9.15
C GLU A 193 -12.22 22.12 -10.65
N ARG A 194 -11.65 22.99 -11.51
CA ARG A 194 -11.56 22.73 -12.96
C ARG A 194 -10.72 21.47 -13.29
N ASP A 195 -9.75 21.13 -12.45
CA ASP A 195 -8.85 19.99 -12.62
C ASP A 195 -9.32 18.75 -11.83
N PHE A 196 -10.13 18.99 -10.77
CA PHE A 196 -10.75 17.97 -9.94
C PHE A 196 -12.15 18.40 -9.45
N PRO A 197 -13.22 18.17 -10.21
CA PRO A 197 -14.58 18.63 -9.89
C PRO A 197 -15.11 18.16 -8.54
N ASN A 198 -14.60 17.04 -8.03
CA ASN A 198 -15.02 16.48 -6.75
C ASN A 198 -14.28 17.06 -5.52
N VAL A 199 -13.47 18.11 -5.67
CA VAL A 199 -12.66 18.69 -4.58
C VAL A 199 -13.51 19.10 -3.38
N GLY A 200 -14.72 19.63 -3.61
CA GLY A 200 -15.65 20.05 -2.54
C GLY A 200 -15.93 18.96 -1.53
N LYS A 201 -16.16 17.73 -1.97
CA LYS A 201 -16.34 16.57 -1.09
C LYS A 201 -15.20 16.39 -0.08
N PHE A 202 -13.95 16.61 -0.49
CA PHE A 202 -12.75 16.41 0.34
C PHE A 202 -12.51 17.61 1.25
N ILE A 203 -12.93 18.80 0.84
CA ILE A 203 -12.97 19.99 1.71
C ILE A 203 -13.99 19.77 2.84
N ASP A 204 -15.21 19.34 2.52
CA ASP A 204 -16.27 19.08 3.50
C ASP A 204 -15.84 18.02 4.53
N LEU A 205 -15.21 16.92 4.09
CA LEU A 205 -14.67 15.88 4.99
C LEU A 205 -13.59 16.39 5.94
N HIS A 206 -12.79 17.37 5.50
CA HIS A 206 -11.80 17.99 6.35
C HIS A 206 -12.44 18.95 7.36
N GLU A 207 -13.38 19.79 6.91
CA GLU A 207 -14.05 20.79 7.74
C GLU A 207 -14.96 20.15 8.80
N SER A 208 -15.61 19.03 8.47
CA SER A 208 -16.44 18.27 9.42
C SER A 208 -15.61 17.47 10.44
N GLY A 209 -14.29 17.31 10.22
CA GLY A 209 -13.42 16.50 11.10
C GLY A 209 -13.55 14.99 10.86
N ASP A 210 -14.11 14.56 9.73
CA ASP A 210 -14.35 13.15 9.40
C ASP A 210 -13.12 12.44 8.80
N LEU A 211 -11.96 13.09 8.77
CA LEU A 211 -10.72 12.45 8.36
C LEU A 211 -10.18 11.53 9.44
N VAL A 212 -9.86 10.30 9.07
CA VAL A 212 -9.26 9.31 9.97
C VAL A 212 -7.79 9.67 10.23
N ALA A 213 -7.32 9.57 11.48
CA ALA A 213 -5.90 9.74 11.78
C ALA A 213 -5.08 8.60 11.14
N PRO A 214 -3.84 8.89 10.63
CA PRO A 214 -2.99 7.86 10.04
C PRO A 214 -2.75 6.66 10.96
N GLU A 215 -2.59 6.90 12.25
CA GLU A 215 -2.36 5.87 13.27
C GLU A 215 -3.60 5.00 13.50
N ASP A 216 -4.81 5.56 13.39
CA ASP A 216 -6.06 4.80 13.53
C ASP A 216 -6.32 3.94 12.29
N ALA A 217 -6.09 4.49 11.10
CA ALA A 217 -6.12 3.70 9.85
C ALA A 217 -5.10 2.55 9.91
N ALA A 218 -3.90 2.80 10.41
CA ALA A 218 -2.86 1.79 10.57
C ALA A 218 -3.24 0.68 11.54
N ARG A 219 -3.80 1.03 12.71
CA ARG A 219 -4.33 0.03 13.66
C ARG A 219 -5.44 -0.82 13.04
N GLY A 220 -6.33 -0.19 12.26
CA GLY A 220 -7.33 -0.91 11.48
C GLY A 220 -6.72 -1.91 10.51
N ILE A 221 -5.67 -1.51 9.77
CA ILE A 221 -4.97 -2.39 8.83
C ILE A 221 -4.33 -3.57 9.57
N TRP A 222 -3.59 -3.32 10.66
CA TRP A 222 -2.97 -4.39 11.46
C TRP A 222 -3.99 -5.39 12.00
N SER A 223 -5.16 -4.91 12.46
CA SER A 223 -6.21 -5.78 13.00
C SER A 223 -6.77 -6.79 11.98
N LEU A 224 -6.58 -6.54 10.66
CA LEU A 224 -7.03 -7.46 9.62
C LEU A 224 -6.19 -8.73 9.54
N LEU A 225 -4.93 -8.68 9.99
CA LEU A 225 -4.03 -9.83 9.89
C LEU A 225 -4.44 -10.97 10.82
N ASP A 226 -5.14 -10.65 11.92
CA ASP A 226 -5.65 -11.64 12.86
C ASP A 226 -7.10 -12.08 12.53
N ARG A 227 -7.73 -11.51 11.50
CA ARG A 227 -9.08 -11.89 11.07
C ARG A 227 -9.05 -13.07 10.10
N ASP A 228 -10.09 -13.87 10.14
CA ASP A 228 -10.33 -14.93 9.16
C ASP A 228 -10.90 -14.31 7.87
N LEU A 229 -10.01 -13.84 7.00
CA LEU A 229 -10.34 -13.28 5.71
C LEU A 229 -9.97 -14.26 4.60
N ASP A 230 -10.80 -14.33 3.57
CA ASP A 230 -10.48 -15.07 2.35
C ASP A 230 -9.20 -14.52 1.71
N ASN A 231 -8.38 -15.41 1.18
CA ASN A 231 -7.20 -14.98 0.42
C ASN A 231 -7.64 -14.27 -0.87
N GLY A 232 -7.11 -13.09 -1.12
CA GLY A 232 -7.56 -12.22 -2.21
C GLY A 232 -8.66 -11.24 -1.80
N ALA A 233 -8.99 -11.12 -0.51
CA ALA A 233 -9.98 -10.18 -0.02
C ALA A 233 -9.60 -8.72 -0.34
N VAL A 234 -10.60 -7.95 -0.76
CA VAL A 234 -10.53 -6.49 -0.92
C VAL A 234 -11.42 -5.88 0.14
N VAL A 235 -10.81 -5.21 1.10
CA VAL A 235 -11.48 -4.73 2.32
C VAL A 235 -11.53 -3.21 2.33
N ASP A 236 -12.67 -2.64 2.68
CA ASP A 236 -12.79 -1.22 3.06
C ASP A 236 -12.90 -1.16 4.59
N LEU A 237 -12.02 -0.41 5.26
CA LEU A 237 -12.04 -0.30 6.71
C LEU A 237 -13.34 0.32 7.24
N ARG A 238 -14.03 1.12 6.42
CA ARG A 238 -15.32 1.73 6.77
C ARG A 238 -16.45 0.72 6.91
N ASP A 239 -16.32 -0.45 6.28
CA ASP A 239 -17.34 -1.51 6.31
C ASP A 239 -17.19 -2.44 7.52
N LEU A 240 -16.15 -2.23 8.34
CA LEU A 240 -15.80 -3.09 9.47
C LEU A 240 -16.25 -2.53 10.84
N GLY A 241 -16.88 -1.36 10.84
CA GLY A 241 -17.34 -0.65 12.04
C GLY A 241 -18.68 -1.13 12.60
#